data_f5a65c59888ac3f5f09a5a57838877a3
#
_entry.id   f5a65c59888ac3f5f09a5a57838877a3
#
_cell.length_a   1.000
_cell.length_b   1.000
_cell.length_c   1.000
_cell.angle_alpha   90.00
_cell.angle_beta   90.00
_cell.angle_gamma   90.00
#
_symmetry.space_group_name_H-M   'P 1'
#
loop_
_entity.id
_entity.type
_entity.pdbx_description
1 polymer ?
#
loop_
_entity_poly.entity_id
_entity_poly.type
_entity_poly.pdbx_seq_one_letter_code
_entity_poly.pdbx_strand_id
1 'polypeptide(L)'
;YLESTLNDNDISLLLLGNAKNGHMTKRDCFIKMNCDESDYHESNQLEAGFQIWRVCDESIKIVEEWLKYCLDFDIINNAPSTLGDELSGFVGHYNDQSVLTNLAIRDGLTVGGQDYRNFIECDYDYWYERGNAGYGREIDKFLTQLKNA
;
A
#
# COMPACT_ATOMS: atom_id res chain seq x y z
N TYR A 1 -1.01 -21.70 4.04
CA TYR A 1 -0.50 -20.47 4.66
C TYR A 1 -1.21 -19.21 4.14
N LEU A 2 -1.24 -18.99 2.81
CA LEU A 2 -1.92 -17.79 2.24
C LEU A 2 -3.40 -17.73 2.62
N GLU A 3 -4.10 -18.85 2.60
CA GLU A 3 -5.50 -18.92 3.04
C GLU A 3 -5.66 -18.58 4.52
N SER A 4 -4.73 -19.02 5.39
CA SER A 4 -4.78 -18.66 6.81
C SER A 4 -4.47 -17.19 7.08
N THR A 5 -3.72 -16.53 6.22
CA THR A 5 -3.41 -15.10 6.32
C THR A 5 -4.60 -14.23 5.90
N LEU A 6 -5.36 -14.65 4.90
CA LEU A 6 -6.58 -13.97 4.48
C LEU A 6 -7.73 -14.20 5.48
N ASN A 7 -7.73 -15.37 6.18
CA ASN A 7 -8.87 -15.81 7.01
C ASN A 7 -10.18 -15.71 6.21
N ASP A 8 -11.16 -14.96 6.73
CA ASP A 8 -12.44 -14.70 6.08
C ASP A 8 -12.43 -13.41 5.23
N ASN A 9 -11.26 -12.76 5.06
CA ASN A 9 -11.11 -11.54 4.31
C ASN A 9 -10.56 -11.83 2.90
N ASP A 10 -10.93 -11.01 1.94
CA ASP A 10 -10.46 -11.11 0.56
C ASP A 10 -9.15 -10.36 0.32
N ILE A 11 -8.72 -9.55 1.29
CA ILE A 11 -7.55 -8.68 1.19
C ILE A 11 -6.79 -8.72 2.51
N SER A 12 -5.46 -8.86 2.44
CA SER A 12 -4.58 -8.68 3.58
C SER A 12 -3.53 -7.62 3.26
N LEU A 13 -3.53 -6.55 4.03
CA LEU A 13 -2.62 -5.42 3.94
C LEU A 13 -1.82 -5.29 5.23
N LEU A 14 -0.62 -4.77 5.16
CA LEU A 14 0.28 -4.57 6.30
C LEU A 14 0.45 -3.08 6.61
N LEU A 15 0.74 -2.77 7.88
CA LEU A 15 1.07 -1.40 8.31
C LEU A 15 2.55 -1.09 8.07
N LEU A 16 2.85 0.15 7.69
CA LEU A 16 4.20 0.71 7.69
C LEU A 16 4.55 1.20 9.11
N GLY A 17 4.58 0.29 10.06
CA GLY A 17 4.85 0.62 11.46
C GLY A 17 3.88 1.67 12.01
N ASN A 18 4.44 2.69 12.68
CA ASN A 18 3.67 3.80 13.26
C ASN A 18 3.71 5.08 12.39
N ALA A 19 4.07 4.96 11.11
CA ALA A 19 4.10 6.10 10.21
C ALA A 19 2.68 6.64 9.98
N LYS A 20 2.49 7.94 10.23
CA LYS A 20 1.19 8.59 10.01
C LYS A 20 0.97 8.86 8.53
N ASN A 21 -0.26 8.61 8.07
CA ASN A 21 -0.63 8.85 6.68
C ASN A 21 -0.47 10.34 6.30
N GLY A 22 -0.83 11.27 7.19
CA GLY A 22 -0.63 12.70 6.96
C GLY A 22 0.83 13.13 6.82
N HIS A 23 1.79 12.35 7.33
CA HIS A 23 3.22 12.62 7.14
C HIS A 23 3.76 12.07 5.81
N MET A 24 3.07 11.10 5.22
CA MET A 24 3.52 10.33 4.06
C MET A 24 2.67 10.56 2.82
N THR A 25 1.69 11.45 2.89
CA THR A 25 0.75 11.72 1.79
C THR A 25 0.64 13.22 1.57
N LYS A 26 0.89 13.67 0.34
CA LYS A 26 0.76 15.09 -0.04
C LYS A 26 -0.71 15.54 0.01
N ARG A 27 -0.91 16.85 0.23
CA ARG A 27 -2.24 17.43 0.38
C ARG A 27 -3.13 17.24 -0.84
N ASP A 28 -2.60 17.40 -2.05
CA ASP A 28 -3.37 17.21 -3.29
C ASP A 28 -3.96 15.80 -3.40
N CYS A 29 -3.27 14.78 -2.90
CA CYS A 29 -3.76 13.41 -2.89
C CYS A 29 -5.01 13.29 -2.01
N PHE A 30 -5.00 13.82 -0.79
CA PHE A 30 -6.16 13.83 0.11
C PHE A 30 -7.35 14.56 -0.51
N ILE A 31 -7.12 15.77 -1.02
CA ILE A 31 -8.17 16.63 -1.59
C ILE A 31 -8.80 15.96 -2.81
N LYS A 32 -8.00 15.49 -3.76
CA LYS A 32 -8.49 14.86 -4.99
C LYS A 32 -9.20 13.52 -4.76
N MET A 33 -8.84 12.80 -3.72
CA MET A 33 -9.51 11.58 -3.31
C MET A 33 -10.74 11.83 -2.41
N ASN A 34 -11.05 13.09 -2.10
CA ASN A 34 -12.13 13.49 -1.18
C ASN A 34 -12.01 12.83 0.21
N CYS A 35 -10.80 12.82 0.75
CA CYS A 35 -10.47 12.23 2.04
C CYS A 35 -9.57 13.14 2.90
N ASP A 36 -9.72 14.47 2.74
CA ASP A 36 -8.93 15.47 3.46
C ASP A 36 -9.49 15.74 4.86
N GLU A 37 -9.52 14.70 5.69
CA GLU A 37 -10.09 14.71 7.04
C GLU A 37 -9.13 14.07 8.06
N SER A 38 -9.30 14.41 9.35
CA SER A 38 -8.44 13.94 10.43
C SER A 38 -8.32 12.42 10.51
N ASP A 39 -9.39 11.70 10.24
CA ASP A 39 -9.40 10.23 10.30
C ASP A 39 -8.43 9.62 9.30
N TYR A 40 -8.26 10.23 8.13
CA TYR A 40 -7.25 9.81 7.16
C TYR A 40 -5.85 10.26 7.54
N HIS A 41 -5.71 11.51 8.04
CA HIS A 41 -4.42 12.10 8.38
C HIS A 41 -3.73 11.37 9.54
N GLU A 42 -4.51 11.02 10.57
CA GLU A 42 -4.02 10.40 11.80
C GLU A 42 -3.90 8.87 11.72
N SER A 43 -4.47 8.26 10.70
CA SER A 43 -4.35 6.82 10.46
C SER A 43 -2.89 6.43 10.16
N ASN A 44 -2.58 5.16 10.36
CA ASN A 44 -1.27 4.64 10.00
C ASN A 44 -1.20 4.38 8.49
N GLN A 45 -0.03 4.66 7.93
CA GLN A 45 0.30 4.35 6.53
C GLN A 45 0.40 2.84 6.33
N LEU A 46 -0.07 2.34 5.20
CA LEU A 46 0.11 0.95 4.78
C LEU A 46 1.50 0.73 4.15
N GLU A 47 1.93 -0.50 4.09
CA GLU A 47 3.07 -0.93 3.28
C GLU A 47 2.55 -1.56 1.98
N ALA A 48 2.71 -0.87 0.86
CA ALA A 48 2.22 -1.33 -0.43
C ALA A 48 3.18 -2.32 -1.14
N GLY A 49 4.38 -2.52 -0.59
CA GLY A 49 5.36 -3.44 -1.17
C GLY A 49 5.00 -4.92 -0.97
N PHE A 50 4.07 -5.23 -0.06
CA PHE A 50 3.59 -6.58 0.17
C PHE A 50 2.08 -6.58 0.45
N GLN A 51 1.34 -7.33 -0.36
CA GLN A 51 -0.12 -7.42 -0.30
C GLN A 51 -0.56 -8.81 -0.71
N ILE A 52 -1.66 -9.29 -0.13
CA ILE A 52 -2.29 -10.55 -0.53
C ILE A 52 -3.74 -10.25 -0.89
N TRP A 53 -4.17 -10.65 -2.09
CA TRP A 53 -5.50 -10.44 -2.63
C TRP A 53 -6.12 -11.76 -3.06
N ARG A 54 -7.34 -12.05 -2.60
CA ARG A 54 -8.17 -13.08 -3.22
C ARG A 54 -8.77 -12.49 -4.50
N VAL A 55 -8.71 -13.21 -5.59
CA VAL A 55 -9.33 -12.77 -6.85
C VAL A 55 -10.84 -12.93 -6.74
N CYS A 56 -11.55 -11.82 -6.54
CA CYS A 56 -13.00 -11.71 -6.49
C CYS A 56 -13.45 -10.35 -7.01
N ASP A 57 -14.75 -10.15 -7.22
CA ASP A 57 -15.28 -8.92 -7.80
C ASP A 57 -14.97 -7.69 -6.94
N GLU A 58 -14.95 -7.83 -5.61
CA GLU A 58 -14.65 -6.77 -4.66
C GLU A 58 -13.19 -6.34 -4.75
N SER A 59 -12.27 -7.30 -4.73
CA SER A 59 -10.83 -6.99 -4.83
C SER A 59 -10.46 -6.39 -6.19
N ILE A 60 -11.08 -6.88 -7.27
CA ILE A 60 -10.88 -6.34 -8.62
C ILE A 60 -11.30 -4.86 -8.67
N LYS A 61 -12.48 -4.51 -8.14
CA LYS A 61 -12.97 -3.13 -8.09
C LYS A 61 -12.01 -2.20 -7.36
N ILE A 62 -11.47 -2.63 -6.21
CA ILE A 62 -10.52 -1.83 -5.45
C ILE A 62 -9.23 -1.61 -6.23
N VAL A 63 -8.70 -2.65 -6.86
CA VAL A 63 -7.47 -2.55 -7.68
C VAL A 63 -7.70 -1.65 -8.89
N GLU A 64 -8.87 -1.74 -9.55
CA GLU A 64 -9.22 -0.85 -10.66
C GLU A 64 -9.33 0.61 -10.22
N GLU A 65 -9.92 0.87 -9.04
CA GLU A 65 -10.01 2.21 -8.50
C GLU A 65 -8.65 2.74 -8.05
N TRP A 66 -7.81 1.90 -7.43
CA TRP A 66 -6.43 2.22 -7.12
C TRP A 66 -5.65 2.63 -8.36
N LEU A 67 -5.74 1.83 -9.42
CA LEU A 67 -5.14 2.16 -10.72
C LEU A 67 -5.66 3.50 -11.27
N LYS A 68 -6.98 3.74 -11.20
CA LYS A 68 -7.59 4.98 -11.67
C LYS A 68 -6.97 6.21 -11.00
N TYR A 69 -6.80 6.19 -9.67
CA TYR A 69 -6.14 7.30 -8.96
C TYR A 69 -4.65 7.39 -9.28
N CYS A 70 -3.96 6.27 -9.45
CA CYS A 70 -2.55 6.25 -9.84
C CYS A 70 -2.29 6.77 -11.26
N LEU A 71 -3.30 6.82 -12.11
CA LEU A 71 -3.21 7.44 -13.44
C LEU A 71 -3.37 8.98 -13.41
N ASP A 72 -3.84 9.57 -12.31
CA ASP A 72 -3.86 11.03 -12.13
C ASP A 72 -2.46 11.50 -11.67
N PHE A 73 -1.76 12.17 -12.57
CA PHE A 73 -0.40 12.63 -12.31
C PHE A 73 -0.31 13.58 -11.10
N ASP A 74 -1.32 14.42 -10.86
CA ASP A 74 -1.31 15.35 -9.74
C ASP A 74 -1.47 14.62 -8.38
N ILE A 75 -2.09 13.44 -8.38
CA ILE A 75 -2.19 12.60 -7.18
C ILE A 75 -0.86 11.92 -6.88
N ILE A 76 -0.18 11.39 -7.92
CA ILE A 76 0.92 10.45 -7.74
C ILE A 76 2.32 11.07 -7.82
N ASN A 77 2.45 12.32 -8.27
CA ASN A 77 3.76 12.96 -8.39
C ASN A 77 4.29 13.49 -7.04
N ASN A 78 5.60 13.75 -6.98
CA ASN A 78 6.29 14.30 -5.81
C ASN A 78 6.44 15.84 -5.86
N ALA A 79 5.78 16.53 -6.77
CA ALA A 79 5.76 17.99 -6.79
C ALA A 79 5.00 18.52 -5.55
N PRO A 80 5.34 19.73 -5.07
CA PRO A 80 4.59 20.36 -3.99
C PRO A 80 3.08 20.43 -4.29
N SER A 81 2.27 20.32 -3.24
CA SER A 81 0.82 20.47 -3.38
C SER A 81 0.43 21.84 -3.89
N THR A 82 -0.62 21.87 -4.69
CA THR A 82 -1.18 23.09 -5.33
C THR A 82 -2.57 23.45 -4.85
N LEU A 83 -3.27 22.50 -4.21
CA LEU A 83 -4.65 22.67 -3.73
C LEU A 83 -4.71 23.08 -2.25
N GLY A 84 -3.61 23.02 -1.54
CA GLY A 84 -3.49 23.43 -0.14
C GLY A 84 -2.07 23.23 0.38
N ASP A 85 -1.78 23.85 1.54
CA ASP A 85 -0.50 23.65 2.22
C ASP A 85 -0.38 22.20 2.72
N GLU A 86 0.84 21.67 2.73
CA GLU A 86 1.11 20.36 3.29
C GLU A 86 0.77 20.30 4.78
N LEU A 87 0.35 19.14 5.25
CA LEU A 87 0.03 18.94 6.65
C LEU A 87 1.27 19.06 7.54
N SER A 88 1.07 19.51 8.78
CA SER A 88 2.15 19.58 9.76
C SER A 88 2.80 18.21 9.94
N GLY A 89 4.13 18.16 9.85
CA GLY A 89 4.90 16.92 9.93
C GLY A 89 5.02 16.14 8.63
N PHE A 90 4.54 16.68 7.49
CA PHE A 90 4.76 16.07 6.18
C PHE A 90 6.24 15.92 5.87
N VAL A 91 6.66 14.72 5.48
CA VAL A 91 8.06 14.38 5.17
C VAL A 91 8.27 13.96 3.71
N GLY A 92 7.21 13.53 3.04
CA GLY A 92 7.27 13.10 1.64
C GLY A 92 6.03 12.36 1.20
N HIS A 93 5.84 12.23 -0.11
CA HIS A 93 4.69 11.53 -0.68
C HIS A 93 5.07 10.11 -1.12
N TYR A 94 4.29 9.13 -0.68
CA TYR A 94 4.52 7.72 -1.00
C TYR A 94 3.62 7.22 -2.14
N ASN A 95 3.30 8.10 -3.05
CA ASN A 95 2.68 7.84 -4.36
C ASN A 95 1.51 6.84 -4.31
N ASP A 96 1.65 5.69 -4.95
CA ASP A 96 0.65 4.61 -5.00
C ASP A 96 0.29 4.03 -3.63
N GLN A 97 1.25 3.97 -2.72
CA GLN A 97 1.03 3.54 -1.33
C GLN A 97 0.10 4.49 -0.58
N SER A 98 0.24 5.81 -0.77
CA SER A 98 -0.65 6.82 -0.20
C SER A 98 -2.08 6.66 -0.72
N VAL A 99 -2.23 6.39 -2.03
CA VAL A 99 -3.54 6.12 -2.64
C VAL A 99 -4.17 4.86 -2.03
N LEU A 100 -3.42 3.76 -1.96
CA LEU A 100 -3.92 2.51 -1.37
C LEU A 100 -4.32 2.69 0.10
N THR A 101 -3.54 3.45 0.87
CA THR A 101 -3.84 3.76 2.27
C THR A 101 -5.18 4.48 2.39
N ASN A 102 -5.41 5.52 1.59
CA ASN A 102 -6.67 6.27 1.60
C ASN A 102 -7.86 5.40 1.19
N LEU A 103 -7.72 4.54 0.19
CA LEU A 103 -8.76 3.58 -0.22
C LEU A 103 -9.07 2.60 0.91
N ALA A 104 -8.05 2.05 1.55
CA ALA A 104 -8.22 1.10 2.64
C ALA A 104 -8.97 1.69 3.84
N ILE A 105 -8.68 2.95 4.19
CA ILE A 105 -9.39 3.66 5.26
C ILE A 105 -10.84 3.91 4.85
N ARG A 106 -11.08 4.43 3.63
CA ARG A 106 -12.41 4.74 3.13
C ARG A 106 -13.33 3.52 3.08
N ASP A 107 -12.81 2.41 2.60
CA ASP A 107 -13.58 1.19 2.35
C ASP A 107 -13.56 0.23 3.55
N GLY A 108 -12.90 0.62 4.65
CA GLY A 108 -12.81 -0.20 5.85
C GLY A 108 -12.12 -1.54 5.61
N LEU A 109 -11.11 -1.57 4.74
CA LEU A 109 -10.39 -2.80 4.43
C LEU A 109 -9.66 -3.31 5.66
N THR A 110 -9.68 -4.61 5.86
CA THR A 110 -8.97 -5.24 6.98
C THR A 110 -7.47 -5.12 6.76
N VAL A 111 -6.83 -4.39 7.65
CA VAL A 111 -5.38 -4.35 7.74
C VAL A 111 -4.98 -5.41 8.75
N GLY A 112 -4.23 -6.41 8.33
CA GLY A 112 -3.63 -7.37 9.25
C GLY A 112 -2.78 -6.58 10.26
N GLY A 113 -3.12 -6.63 11.54
CA GLY A 113 -2.54 -5.78 12.59
C GLY A 113 -1.05 -6.00 12.87
N GLN A 114 -0.31 -6.52 11.90
CA GLN A 114 1.13 -6.72 12.00
C GLN A 114 1.87 -5.64 11.20
N ASP A 115 2.85 -5.04 11.86
CA ASP A 115 3.90 -4.28 11.18
C ASP A 115 4.60 -5.22 10.18
N TYR A 116 4.78 -4.76 8.94
CA TYR A 116 5.46 -5.55 7.90
C TYR A 116 6.83 -6.08 8.36
N ARG A 117 7.51 -5.39 9.27
CA ARG A 117 8.78 -5.82 9.86
C ARG A 117 8.65 -7.11 10.66
N ASN A 118 7.56 -7.25 11.41
CA ASN A 118 7.28 -8.48 12.15
C ASN A 118 6.95 -9.66 11.23
N PHE A 119 6.39 -9.36 10.03
CA PHE A 119 6.10 -10.36 9.03
C PHE A 119 7.39 -10.89 8.37
N ILE A 120 8.36 -10.02 8.12
CA ILE A 120 9.67 -10.39 7.53
C ILE A 120 10.54 -11.18 8.52
N GLU A 121 10.41 -10.93 9.82
CA GLU A 121 11.15 -11.64 10.88
C GLU A 121 10.60 -13.05 11.19
N CYS A 122 9.42 -13.40 10.72
CA CYS A 122 8.90 -14.75 10.79
C CYS A 122 9.61 -15.62 9.75
N ASP A 123 10.30 -16.66 10.16
CA ASP A 123 11.05 -17.74 9.52
C ASP A 123 10.55 -18.23 8.13
N TYR A 124 10.21 -17.34 7.23
CA TYR A 124 9.85 -17.63 5.86
C TYR A 124 11.02 -17.26 4.94
N ASP A 125 11.42 -18.15 4.07
CA ASP A 125 12.39 -17.98 2.98
C ASP A 125 11.99 -16.87 1.96
N TYR A 126 11.40 -15.77 2.45
CA TYR A 126 11.01 -14.63 1.64
C TYR A 126 12.01 -13.50 1.85
N TRP A 127 12.83 -13.25 0.84
CA TRP A 127 13.78 -12.15 0.82
C TRP A 127 13.16 -10.92 0.19
N TYR A 128 12.96 -9.87 0.98
CA TYR A 128 12.69 -8.53 0.50
C TYR A 128 14.01 -7.75 0.44
N GLU A 129 14.61 -7.67 -0.73
CA GLU A 129 15.75 -6.76 -0.96
C GLU A 129 15.25 -5.42 -1.52
N ARG A 130 15.20 -4.40 -0.68
CA ARG A 130 15.23 -3.00 -1.14
C ARG A 130 16.68 -2.67 -1.48
N GLY A 131 17.08 -2.81 -2.72
CA GLY A 131 18.39 -2.36 -3.14
C GLY A 131 18.79 -2.83 -4.52
N ASN A 132 19.27 -1.92 -5.28
CA ASN A 132 19.90 -1.99 -6.59
C ASN A 132 20.38 -3.39 -7.02
N ALA A 133 19.85 -3.88 -8.13
CA ALA A 133 20.42 -4.86 -9.03
C ALA A 133 20.12 -6.35 -8.86
N GLY A 134 19.25 -6.81 -7.93
CA GLY A 134 18.92 -8.23 -7.76
C GLY A 134 17.56 -8.70 -8.27
N TYR A 135 16.64 -7.80 -8.55
CA TYR A 135 15.22 -8.10 -8.78
C TYR A 135 14.90 -9.10 -9.90
N GLY A 136 15.70 -9.17 -10.95
CA GLY A 136 15.41 -10.04 -12.08
C GLY A 136 15.61 -11.52 -11.79
N ARG A 137 16.60 -11.89 -11.00
CA ARG A 137 17.04 -13.30 -10.87
C ARG A 137 16.18 -14.14 -9.94
N GLU A 138 15.66 -13.58 -8.87
CA GLU A 138 14.84 -14.34 -7.91
C GLU A 138 13.38 -14.43 -8.38
N ILE A 139 12.85 -13.38 -9.00
CA ILE A 139 11.54 -13.41 -9.68
C ILE A 139 11.55 -14.45 -10.80
N ASP A 140 12.60 -14.51 -11.61
CA ASP A 140 12.73 -15.49 -12.68
C ASP A 140 12.78 -16.94 -12.15
N LYS A 141 13.43 -17.18 -11.01
CA LYS A 141 13.42 -18.49 -10.34
C LYS A 141 12.02 -18.87 -9.86
N PHE A 142 11.34 -17.92 -9.20
CA PHE A 142 9.97 -18.13 -8.70
C PHE A 142 8.98 -18.40 -9.84
N LEU A 143 9.03 -17.59 -10.91
CA LEU A 143 8.20 -17.77 -12.10
C LEU A 143 8.51 -19.08 -12.83
N THR A 144 9.76 -19.52 -12.81
CA THR A 144 10.17 -20.82 -13.37
C THR A 144 9.63 -22.00 -12.54
N GLN A 145 9.63 -21.88 -11.22
CA GLN A 145 9.03 -22.88 -10.33
C GLN A 145 7.50 -23.00 -10.54
N LEU A 146 6.80 -21.88 -10.67
CA LEU A 146 5.36 -21.86 -10.94
C LEU A 146 4.98 -22.48 -12.30
N LYS A 147 5.85 -22.35 -13.31
CA LYS A 147 5.61 -22.93 -14.65
C LYS A 147 5.84 -24.46 -14.69
N ASN A 148 6.56 -25.00 -13.69
CA ASN A 148 6.91 -26.42 -13.61
C ASN A 148 6.08 -27.17 -12.56
N ALA A 149 5.15 -26.48 -11.87
CA ALA A 149 4.19 -27.06 -10.92
C ALA A 149 2.84 -27.30 -11.59
#